data_54419c47feeec4fc3d10efb819908c75
#
_entry.id   54419c47feeec4fc3d10efb819908c75
#
_cell.length_a   1.000
_cell.length_b   1.000
_cell.length_c   1.000
_cell.angle_alpha   90.00
_cell.angle_beta   90.00
_cell.angle_gamma   90.00
#
_symmetry.space_group_name_H-M   'P 1'
#
loop_
_entity.id
_entity.type
_entity.pdbx_description
1 polymer ?
#
loop_
_entity_poly.entity_id
_entity_poly.type
_entity_poly.pdbx_seq_one_letter_code
_entity_poly.pdbx_strand_id
1 'polypeptide(L)'
;MGFITQKNTFINMKQLFAALLLALTFNSQAMAQQRTVKLRVIETSDVHGSFFPYDFINRKPKAGTLARVSSYVNNLRKDYKDNLILLENGDILQGQPTCYYYNYVNTEARNVAADVVNYIKYDAQVFGNHDVETGHPVYDKWIKELNCPVLGSNIISTSTGEPYVKPYLILNREGVKVAVLGMLTPAIPNWLTENLWSGLKFENMVTNARKWVKYLQENEKPDVIIGLFHSGKDGGIQTAEYDEDASIKVAKEVPGFDLILFGHDHTRDNETITNADGKQVVCLDPANNAISVADAEITLTLNKKKVNGKKQLVVTDKKVTGKIVDVTDCPIDEDFMKTFEPQIAEVKKYVGKQIGNFKNTIYSRDQFFGNSAFNDFILNLQLQITKADISFNAP
;
A
#
# COMPACT_ATOMS: atom_id res chain seq x y z
N MET A 1 3.32 -85.80 -19.82
CA MET A 1 2.98 -84.80 -20.85
C MET A 1 1.75 -84.09 -20.38
N GLY A 2 1.89 -82.93 -19.77
CA GLY A 2 0.77 -82.12 -19.26
C GLY A 2 0.61 -80.84 -20.10
N PHE A 3 -0.52 -80.72 -20.73
CA PHE A 3 -0.83 -79.56 -21.54
C PHE A 3 -1.32 -78.42 -20.59
N ILE A 4 -0.54 -77.30 -20.59
CA ILE A 4 -0.94 -76.04 -19.95
C ILE A 4 -1.81 -75.27 -20.95
N THR A 5 -3.10 -75.18 -20.67
CA THR A 5 -4.02 -74.32 -21.45
C THR A 5 -3.93 -72.89 -20.99
N GLN A 6 -3.35 -72.03 -21.83
CA GLN A 6 -3.33 -70.56 -21.67
C GLN A 6 -4.72 -69.99 -22.00
N LYS A 7 -5.44 -69.46 -20.98
CA LYS A 7 -6.71 -68.73 -21.19
C LYS A 7 -6.35 -67.31 -21.66
N ASN A 8 -6.46 -67.02 -22.94
CA ASN A 8 -6.42 -65.70 -23.49
C ASN A 8 -7.72 -64.93 -23.10
N THR A 9 -7.61 -64.00 -22.16
CA THR A 9 -8.73 -63.14 -21.79
C THR A 9 -8.78 -62.01 -22.81
N PHE A 10 -9.61 -62.13 -23.87
CA PHE A 10 -9.91 -61.05 -24.81
C PHE A 10 -10.78 -60.00 -24.03
N ILE A 11 -10.16 -58.88 -23.66
CA ILE A 11 -10.89 -57.70 -23.16
C ILE A 11 -11.70 -57.15 -24.31
N ASN A 12 -13.03 -57.22 -24.15
CA ASN A 12 -13.97 -56.79 -25.19
C ASN A 12 -13.87 -55.27 -25.38
N MET A 13 -13.63 -54.79 -26.62
CA MET A 13 -13.44 -53.40 -26.98
C MET A 13 -14.58 -52.52 -26.46
N LYS A 14 -15.80 -53.05 -26.30
CA LYS A 14 -16.93 -52.39 -25.68
C LYS A 14 -16.75 -52.15 -24.19
N GLN A 15 -16.06 -53.06 -23.49
CA GLN A 15 -15.76 -52.86 -22.05
C GLN A 15 -14.63 -51.83 -21.84
N LEU A 16 -13.66 -51.80 -22.76
CA LEU A 16 -12.61 -50.72 -22.76
C LEU A 16 -13.23 -49.35 -23.03
N PHE A 17 -14.17 -49.26 -23.98
CA PHE A 17 -14.87 -48.03 -24.29
C PHE A 17 -15.77 -47.55 -23.16
N ALA A 18 -16.47 -48.49 -22.47
CA ALA A 18 -17.27 -48.17 -21.30
C ALA A 18 -16.40 -47.69 -20.11
N ALA A 19 -15.26 -48.33 -19.87
CA ALA A 19 -14.30 -47.89 -18.85
C ALA A 19 -13.70 -46.51 -19.15
N LEU A 20 -13.41 -46.22 -20.43
CA LEU A 20 -12.89 -44.92 -20.86
C LEU A 20 -13.96 -43.81 -20.73
N LEU A 21 -15.23 -44.09 -21.05
CA LEU A 21 -16.37 -43.17 -20.84
C LEU A 21 -16.62 -42.94 -19.33
N LEU A 22 -16.54 -43.96 -18.50
CA LEU A 22 -16.64 -43.80 -17.04
C LEU A 22 -15.49 -42.94 -16.48
N ALA A 23 -14.27 -43.19 -16.93
CA ALA A 23 -13.11 -42.39 -16.50
C ALA A 23 -13.20 -40.92 -16.94
N LEU A 24 -13.74 -40.64 -18.14
CA LEU A 24 -14.00 -39.29 -18.63
C LEU A 24 -15.12 -38.60 -17.86
N THR A 25 -16.19 -39.31 -17.48
CA THR A 25 -17.29 -38.76 -16.66
C THR A 25 -16.86 -38.53 -15.21
N PHE A 26 -16.01 -39.38 -14.64
CA PHE A 26 -15.44 -39.15 -13.30
C PHE A 26 -14.50 -37.95 -13.28
N ASN A 27 -13.65 -37.78 -14.29
CA ASN A 27 -12.79 -36.60 -14.42
C ASN A 27 -13.58 -35.31 -14.61
N SER A 28 -14.65 -35.32 -15.44
CA SER A 28 -15.48 -34.15 -15.63
C SER A 28 -16.30 -33.75 -14.38
N GLN A 29 -16.71 -34.72 -13.56
CA GLN A 29 -17.38 -34.43 -12.29
C GLN A 29 -16.41 -33.91 -11.22
N ALA A 30 -15.16 -34.38 -11.21
CA ALA A 30 -14.12 -33.84 -10.31
C ALA A 30 -13.77 -32.40 -10.68
N MET A 31 -13.62 -32.10 -11.97
CA MET A 31 -13.35 -30.74 -12.49
C MET A 31 -14.51 -29.76 -12.21
N ALA A 32 -15.77 -30.23 -12.23
CA ALA A 32 -16.96 -29.41 -11.91
C ALA A 32 -17.10 -29.04 -10.41
N GLN A 33 -16.22 -29.50 -9.54
CA GLN A 33 -16.23 -29.20 -8.11
C GLN A 33 -15.17 -28.18 -7.68
N GLN A 34 -14.22 -27.86 -8.55
CA GLN A 34 -13.11 -26.95 -8.28
C GLN A 34 -13.30 -25.62 -9.01
N ARG A 35 -13.05 -24.51 -8.31
CA ARG A 35 -13.03 -23.17 -8.89
C ARG A 35 -11.73 -22.47 -8.50
N THR A 36 -11.12 -21.77 -9.44
CA THR A 36 -9.97 -20.91 -9.18
C THR A 36 -10.41 -19.45 -9.19
N VAL A 37 -10.01 -18.69 -8.17
CA VAL A 37 -10.17 -17.25 -8.10
C VAL A 37 -8.79 -16.60 -8.10
N LYS A 38 -8.60 -15.59 -8.91
CA LYS A 38 -7.38 -14.79 -8.97
C LYS A 38 -7.69 -13.37 -8.51
N LEU A 39 -6.98 -12.91 -7.50
CA LEU A 39 -7.00 -11.53 -7.05
C LEU A 39 -5.70 -10.85 -7.48
N ARG A 40 -5.80 -9.60 -7.91
CA ARG A 40 -4.65 -8.74 -8.18
C ARG A 40 -4.61 -7.65 -7.13
N VAL A 41 -3.49 -7.52 -6.44
CA VAL A 41 -3.30 -6.52 -5.39
C VAL A 41 -2.19 -5.57 -5.83
N ILE A 42 -2.51 -4.30 -5.91
CA ILE A 42 -1.59 -3.23 -6.29
C ILE A 42 -1.45 -2.28 -5.12
N GLU A 43 -0.21 -1.89 -4.83
CA GLU A 43 0.11 -0.89 -3.84
C GLU A 43 0.93 0.25 -4.44
N THR A 44 0.62 1.46 -3.99
CA THR A 44 1.51 2.63 -4.02
C THR A 44 1.89 3.00 -2.59
N SER A 45 3.10 3.51 -2.40
CA SER A 45 3.59 4.01 -1.12
C SER A 45 4.40 5.28 -1.34
N ASP A 46 4.46 6.14 -0.32
CA ASP A 46 5.37 7.27 -0.30
C ASP A 46 5.27 8.14 -1.56
N VAL A 47 4.04 8.40 -1.97
CA VAL A 47 3.76 9.13 -3.21
C VAL A 47 4.28 10.56 -3.16
N HIS A 48 4.29 11.19 -1.96
CA HIS A 48 4.83 12.53 -1.72
C HIS A 48 4.34 13.58 -2.72
N GLY A 49 3.03 13.58 -2.98
CA GLY A 49 2.42 14.54 -3.90
C GLY A 49 2.80 14.37 -5.38
N SER A 50 3.42 13.25 -5.76
CA SER A 50 3.76 12.94 -7.15
C SER A 50 2.54 12.52 -7.96
N PHE A 51 1.53 13.40 -8.00
CA PHE A 51 0.26 13.14 -8.68
C PHE A 51 0.37 13.34 -10.20
N PHE A 52 1.09 14.38 -10.61
CA PHE A 52 1.12 14.88 -11.98
C PHE A 52 2.51 14.71 -12.61
N PRO A 53 2.62 14.54 -13.95
CA PRO A 53 3.89 14.37 -14.64
C PRO A 53 4.68 15.69 -14.76
N TYR A 54 4.72 16.45 -13.67
CA TYR A 54 5.38 17.75 -13.61
C TYR A 54 5.97 17.99 -12.21
N ASP A 55 7.25 18.28 -12.16
CA ASP A 55 7.94 18.72 -10.96
C ASP A 55 7.76 20.24 -10.82
N PHE A 56 6.94 20.65 -9.87
CA PHE A 56 6.60 22.05 -9.64
C PHE A 56 7.77 22.86 -9.05
N ILE A 57 8.73 22.19 -8.42
CA ILE A 57 9.93 22.82 -7.84
C ILE A 57 10.92 23.16 -8.97
N ASN A 58 11.29 22.17 -9.75
CA ASN A 58 12.28 22.30 -10.82
C ASN A 58 11.66 22.71 -12.17
N ARG A 59 10.34 22.82 -12.27
CA ARG A 59 9.57 23.22 -13.47
C ARG A 59 9.90 22.39 -14.70
N LYS A 60 9.98 21.07 -14.54
CA LYS A 60 10.33 20.10 -15.59
C LYS A 60 9.42 18.87 -15.54
N PRO A 61 9.39 18.06 -16.60
CA PRO A 61 8.69 16.79 -16.58
C PRO A 61 9.17 15.88 -15.45
N LYS A 62 8.24 15.11 -14.84
CA LYS A 62 8.47 14.11 -13.80
C LYS A 62 7.98 12.75 -14.29
N ALA A 63 8.79 11.70 -14.14
CA ALA A 63 8.48 10.36 -14.65
C ALA A 63 7.54 9.60 -13.70
N GLY A 64 7.88 9.49 -12.40
CA GLY A 64 7.04 8.83 -11.39
C GLY A 64 5.82 9.69 -11.05
N THR A 65 4.60 9.20 -11.31
CA THR A 65 3.36 9.94 -11.05
C THR A 65 2.15 9.02 -10.93
N LEU A 66 1.16 9.44 -10.14
CA LEU A 66 -0.14 8.75 -10.06
C LEU A 66 -0.92 8.78 -11.39
N ALA A 67 -0.67 9.75 -12.27
CA ALA A 67 -1.25 9.75 -13.61
C ALA A 67 -0.82 8.53 -14.46
N ARG A 68 0.38 7.99 -14.23
CA ARG A 68 0.86 6.76 -14.89
C ARG A 68 0.38 5.51 -14.17
N VAL A 69 0.34 5.55 -12.83
CA VAL A 69 -0.28 4.48 -12.01
C VAL A 69 -1.74 4.30 -12.40
N SER A 70 -2.49 5.39 -12.64
CA SER A 70 -3.88 5.34 -13.11
C SER A 70 -4.01 4.54 -14.41
N SER A 71 -3.18 4.82 -15.41
CA SER A 71 -3.17 4.06 -16.67
C SER A 71 -2.84 2.58 -16.45
N TYR A 72 -1.84 2.28 -15.63
CA TYR A 72 -1.46 0.90 -15.29
C TYR A 72 -2.62 0.14 -14.66
N VAL A 73 -3.22 0.73 -13.63
CA VAL A 73 -4.37 0.16 -12.89
C VAL A 73 -5.60 0.00 -13.80
N ASN A 74 -5.90 1.01 -14.63
CA ASN A 74 -7.02 0.95 -15.57
C ASN A 74 -6.85 -0.16 -16.61
N ASN A 75 -5.62 -0.47 -17.01
CA ASN A 75 -5.35 -1.61 -17.86
C ASN A 75 -5.61 -2.94 -17.16
N LEU A 76 -5.14 -3.11 -15.93
CA LEU A 76 -5.39 -4.31 -15.11
C LEU A 76 -6.88 -4.51 -14.80
N ARG A 77 -7.64 -3.44 -14.60
CA ARG A 77 -9.10 -3.50 -14.37
C ARG A 77 -9.89 -4.15 -15.51
N LYS A 78 -9.37 -4.12 -16.74
CA LYS A 78 -10.02 -4.78 -17.89
C LYS A 78 -10.09 -6.29 -17.68
N ASP A 79 -9.05 -6.88 -17.09
CA ASP A 79 -8.92 -8.32 -16.90
C ASP A 79 -9.45 -8.77 -15.53
N TYR A 80 -9.07 -8.05 -14.46
CA TYR A 80 -9.38 -8.44 -13.08
C TYR A 80 -10.71 -7.88 -12.57
N LYS A 81 -11.23 -6.78 -13.14
CA LYS A 81 -12.49 -6.12 -12.71
C LYS A 81 -12.50 -5.88 -11.19
N ASP A 82 -13.52 -6.38 -10.48
CA ASP A 82 -13.64 -6.26 -9.03
C ASP A 82 -12.64 -7.12 -8.25
N ASN A 83 -11.90 -8.01 -8.91
CA ASN A 83 -10.83 -8.80 -8.29
C ASN A 83 -9.50 -8.04 -8.20
N LEU A 84 -9.43 -6.81 -8.73
CA LEU A 84 -8.33 -5.90 -8.47
C LEU A 84 -8.58 -5.19 -7.15
N ILE A 85 -7.59 -5.21 -6.25
CA ILE A 85 -7.55 -4.51 -4.98
C ILE A 85 -6.43 -3.48 -5.08
N LEU A 86 -6.73 -2.21 -4.84
CA LEU A 86 -5.78 -1.11 -4.95
C LEU A 86 -5.64 -0.42 -3.60
N LEU A 87 -4.40 -0.36 -3.09
CA LEU A 87 -4.07 0.12 -1.75
C LEU A 87 -3.03 1.24 -1.82
N GLU A 88 -3.15 2.22 -0.94
CA GLU A 88 -2.20 3.32 -0.78
C GLU A 88 -1.59 3.25 0.62
N ASN A 89 -0.28 3.28 0.72
CA ASN A 89 0.46 2.95 1.94
C ASN A 89 1.04 4.18 2.66
N GLY A 90 0.38 5.33 2.59
CA GLY A 90 0.75 6.53 3.35
C GLY A 90 1.82 7.41 2.70
N ASP A 91 2.11 8.53 3.37
CA ASP A 91 2.98 9.59 2.90
C ASP A 91 2.53 10.20 1.56
N ILE A 92 1.25 10.54 1.51
CA ILE A 92 0.63 11.14 0.32
C ILE A 92 0.44 12.67 0.47
N LEU A 93 0.31 13.19 1.70
CA LEU A 93 -0.06 14.58 1.98
C LEU A 93 1.12 15.57 1.99
N GLN A 94 2.35 15.11 1.89
CA GLN A 94 3.56 15.95 1.93
C GLN A 94 4.45 15.69 0.70
N GLY A 95 5.23 16.67 0.28
CA GLY A 95 6.25 16.56 -0.78
C GLY A 95 6.15 17.63 -1.85
N GLN A 96 5.46 17.39 -2.95
CA GLN A 96 5.33 18.38 -4.02
C GLN A 96 4.54 19.63 -3.58
N PRO A 97 4.81 20.80 -4.15
CA PRO A 97 4.07 22.04 -3.87
C PRO A 97 2.55 21.93 -3.96
N THR A 98 2.05 20.98 -4.70
CA THR A 98 0.61 20.67 -4.79
C THR A 98 0.02 20.33 -3.43
N CYS A 99 0.69 19.48 -2.64
CA CYS A 99 0.25 19.15 -1.29
C CYS A 99 0.27 20.39 -0.40
N TYR A 100 1.39 21.12 -0.37
CA TYR A 100 1.51 22.32 0.44
C TYR A 100 0.41 23.35 0.12
N TYR A 101 0.14 23.57 -1.17
CA TYR A 101 -0.83 24.56 -1.61
C TYR A 101 -2.25 24.23 -1.11
N TYR A 102 -2.71 22.99 -1.27
CA TYR A 102 -4.06 22.60 -0.85
C TYR A 102 -4.16 22.29 0.64
N ASN A 103 -3.08 22.01 1.31
CA ASN A 103 -3.07 21.79 2.76
C ASN A 103 -3.07 23.12 3.55
N TYR A 104 -2.37 24.17 3.05
CA TYR A 104 -2.06 25.35 3.86
C TYR A 104 -2.36 26.70 3.20
N VAL A 105 -2.57 26.77 1.88
CA VAL A 105 -2.83 28.03 1.16
C VAL A 105 -4.27 28.12 0.71
N ASN A 106 -4.77 27.14 -0.04
CA ASN A 106 -6.15 27.06 -0.49
C ASN A 106 -6.93 26.03 0.33
N THR A 107 -7.08 26.28 1.62
CA THR A 107 -7.68 25.35 2.59
C THR A 107 -9.19 25.19 2.42
N GLU A 108 -9.87 26.12 1.75
CA GLU A 108 -11.30 26.02 1.45
C GLU A 108 -11.62 25.04 0.31
N ALA A 109 -10.67 24.82 -0.60
CA ALA A 109 -10.84 23.83 -1.64
C ALA A 109 -10.78 22.41 -1.07
N ARG A 110 -11.32 21.44 -1.81
CA ARG A 110 -11.14 20.04 -1.46
C ARG A 110 -9.66 19.66 -1.45
N ASN A 111 -9.29 18.71 -0.61
CA ASN A 111 -7.94 18.19 -0.56
C ASN A 111 -7.62 17.43 -1.86
N VAL A 112 -6.60 17.90 -2.59
CA VAL A 112 -6.25 17.34 -3.90
C VAL A 112 -5.80 15.88 -3.82
N ALA A 113 -5.14 15.46 -2.73
CA ALA A 113 -4.76 14.06 -2.54
C ALA A 113 -6.01 13.17 -2.41
N ALA A 114 -7.04 13.62 -1.66
CA ALA A 114 -8.31 12.92 -1.59
C ALA A 114 -8.99 12.81 -2.96
N ASP A 115 -9.01 13.88 -3.73
CA ASP A 115 -9.64 13.86 -5.06
C ASP A 115 -8.90 12.94 -6.04
N VAL A 116 -7.57 12.90 -6.02
CA VAL A 116 -6.75 12.01 -6.83
C VAL A 116 -6.99 10.54 -6.46
N VAL A 117 -6.99 10.22 -5.17
CA VAL A 117 -7.27 8.88 -4.65
C VAL A 117 -8.69 8.42 -5.03
N ASN A 118 -9.68 9.31 -4.88
CA ASN A 118 -11.07 9.05 -5.25
C ASN A 118 -11.22 8.81 -6.76
N TYR A 119 -10.49 9.57 -7.60
CA TYR A 119 -10.48 9.38 -9.05
C TYR A 119 -9.95 8.01 -9.44
N ILE A 120 -8.79 7.62 -8.89
CA ILE A 120 -8.15 6.33 -9.19
C ILE A 120 -8.93 5.16 -8.56
N LYS A 121 -9.79 5.42 -7.57
CA LYS A 121 -10.64 4.45 -6.86
C LYS A 121 -9.82 3.43 -6.07
N TYR A 122 -9.07 3.92 -5.11
CA TYR A 122 -8.41 3.07 -4.12
C TYR A 122 -9.44 2.40 -3.20
N ASP A 123 -9.16 1.16 -2.78
CA ASP A 123 -10.01 0.41 -1.85
C ASP A 123 -9.75 0.81 -0.38
N ALA A 124 -8.52 1.14 -0.03
CA ALA A 124 -8.12 1.63 1.29
C ALA A 124 -6.78 2.39 1.22
N GLN A 125 -6.53 3.16 2.29
CA GLN A 125 -5.25 3.81 2.58
C GLN A 125 -4.82 3.55 4.02
N VAL A 126 -3.54 3.85 4.35
CA VAL A 126 -3.06 4.00 5.72
C VAL A 126 -2.49 5.40 5.91
N PHE A 127 -2.22 5.79 7.15
CA PHE A 127 -1.40 6.95 7.45
C PHE A 127 0.06 6.68 7.20
N GLY A 128 0.80 7.65 6.66
CA GLY A 128 2.23 7.79 6.80
C GLY A 128 2.62 8.83 7.87
N ASN A 129 3.88 8.88 8.26
CA ASN A 129 4.37 9.85 9.23
C ASN A 129 4.26 11.28 8.71
N HIS A 130 4.49 11.50 7.41
CA HIS A 130 4.30 12.81 6.78
C HIS A 130 2.83 13.19 6.56
N ASP A 131 1.90 12.24 6.64
CA ASP A 131 0.49 12.58 6.70
C ASP A 131 0.13 13.10 8.10
N VAL A 132 0.63 12.46 9.17
CA VAL A 132 0.47 12.94 10.56
C VAL A 132 1.14 14.30 10.76
N GLU A 133 2.29 14.55 10.12
CA GLU A 133 3.00 15.83 10.14
C GLU A 133 2.13 17.02 9.75
N THR A 134 1.14 16.82 8.91
CA THR A 134 0.25 17.90 8.46
C THR A 134 -0.67 18.43 9.57
N GLY A 135 -0.85 17.69 10.65
CA GLY A 135 -1.71 18.05 11.78
C GLY A 135 -3.20 17.80 11.52
N HIS A 136 -3.98 17.76 12.62
CA HIS A 136 -5.41 17.50 12.60
C HIS A 136 -6.23 18.33 11.58
N PRO A 137 -6.00 19.64 11.40
CA PRO A 137 -6.79 20.41 10.44
C PRO A 137 -6.71 19.91 9.02
N VAL A 138 -5.57 19.27 8.62
CA VAL A 138 -5.35 18.76 7.28
C VAL A 138 -5.78 17.30 7.17
N TYR A 139 -5.22 16.40 7.99
CA TYR A 139 -5.50 14.99 7.82
C TYR A 139 -6.94 14.60 8.20
N ASP A 140 -7.59 15.28 9.16
CA ASP A 140 -9.02 15.04 9.47
C ASP A 140 -9.94 15.46 8.32
N LYS A 141 -9.58 16.54 7.62
CA LYS A 141 -10.27 16.97 6.41
C LYS A 141 -10.07 15.94 5.29
N TRP A 142 -8.84 15.53 5.04
CA TRP A 142 -8.50 14.53 4.05
C TRP A 142 -9.27 13.21 4.26
N ILE A 143 -9.29 12.67 5.50
CA ILE A 143 -10.07 11.47 5.85
C ILE A 143 -11.55 11.62 5.48
N LYS A 144 -12.15 12.76 5.78
CA LYS A 144 -13.58 13.04 5.52
C LYS A 144 -13.91 13.16 4.03
N GLU A 145 -12.93 13.54 3.22
CA GLU A 145 -13.10 13.77 1.79
C GLU A 145 -12.80 12.51 0.94
N LEU A 146 -12.22 11.47 1.54
CA LEU A 146 -11.97 10.19 0.90
C LEU A 146 -13.23 9.34 0.73
N ASN A 147 -13.33 8.63 -0.41
CA ASN A 147 -14.36 7.62 -0.65
C ASN A 147 -13.99 6.23 -0.09
N CYS A 148 -12.72 5.99 0.20
CA CYS A 148 -12.22 4.76 0.82
C CYS A 148 -11.81 5.02 2.28
N PRO A 149 -11.75 4.00 3.14
CA PRO A 149 -11.29 4.17 4.52
C PRO A 149 -9.78 4.39 4.59
N VAL A 150 -9.36 5.19 5.57
CA VAL A 150 -7.99 5.17 6.11
C VAL A 150 -7.95 4.11 7.20
N LEU A 151 -6.91 3.27 7.20
CA LEU A 151 -6.71 2.19 8.16
C LEU A 151 -5.55 2.53 9.11
N GLY A 152 -5.65 2.10 10.37
CA GLY A 152 -4.61 2.34 11.36
C GLY A 152 -4.93 1.66 12.68
N SER A 153 -4.66 0.35 12.77
CA SER A 153 -5.04 -0.47 13.92
C SER A 153 -4.25 -0.13 15.19
N ASN A 154 -3.07 0.44 15.05
CA ASN A 154 -2.18 0.82 16.14
C ASN A 154 -2.15 2.33 16.44
N ILE A 155 -2.98 3.11 15.74
CA ILE A 155 -3.21 4.54 16.02
C ILE A 155 -4.41 4.63 16.96
N ILE A 156 -4.17 4.90 18.23
CA ILE A 156 -5.20 4.81 19.27
C ILE A 156 -5.58 6.20 19.76
N SER A 157 -6.87 6.48 19.78
CA SER A 157 -7.41 7.67 20.45
C SER A 157 -7.25 7.54 21.96
N THR A 158 -6.57 8.49 22.60
CA THR A 158 -6.35 8.49 24.06
C THR A 158 -7.65 8.72 24.85
N SER A 159 -8.65 9.34 24.23
CA SER A 159 -9.95 9.61 24.87
C SER A 159 -10.87 8.38 24.93
N THR A 160 -10.77 7.47 23.95
CA THR A 160 -11.63 6.27 23.87
C THR A 160 -10.89 4.98 24.17
N GLY A 161 -9.57 4.94 23.97
CA GLY A 161 -8.78 3.70 24.01
C GLY A 161 -8.95 2.81 22.79
N GLU A 162 -9.72 3.25 21.80
CA GLU A 162 -10.00 2.51 20.56
C GLU A 162 -9.20 3.08 19.39
N PRO A 163 -9.04 2.33 18.26
CA PRO A 163 -8.39 2.84 17.07
C PRO A 163 -9.03 4.15 16.58
N TYR A 164 -8.20 5.14 16.27
CA TYR A 164 -8.63 6.46 15.79
C TYR A 164 -9.31 6.42 14.43
N VAL A 165 -8.82 5.55 13.54
CA VAL A 165 -9.42 5.22 12.25
C VAL A 165 -9.76 3.74 12.21
N LYS A 166 -10.35 3.25 11.11
CA LYS A 166 -10.68 1.82 11.00
C LYS A 166 -9.42 0.96 11.15
N PRO A 167 -9.44 -0.09 11.98
CA PRO A 167 -8.27 -0.96 12.14
C PRO A 167 -8.01 -1.83 10.90
N TYR A 168 -9.07 -2.23 10.20
CA TYR A 168 -9.01 -3.11 9.03
C TYR A 168 -10.20 -2.87 8.08
N LEU A 169 -10.06 -3.39 6.87
CA LEU A 169 -11.13 -3.46 5.87
C LEU A 169 -11.41 -4.92 5.49
N ILE A 170 -12.69 -5.27 5.32
CA ILE A 170 -13.10 -6.56 4.74
C ILE A 170 -13.61 -6.33 3.31
N LEU A 171 -13.01 -7.04 2.37
CA LEU A 171 -13.41 -7.07 0.97
C LEU A 171 -13.94 -8.47 0.62
N ASN A 172 -15.05 -8.52 -0.14
CA ASN A 172 -15.56 -9.76 -0.69
C ASN A 172 -15.36 -9.74 -2.21
N ARG A 173 -14.56 -10.67 -2.71
CA ARG A 173 -14.20 -10.78 -4.12
C ARG A 173 -14.49 -12.20 -4.62
N GLU A 174 -15.51 -12.35 -5.47
CA GLU A 174 -15.94 -13.66 -6.00
C GLU A 174 -16.15 -14.76 -4.95
N GLY A 175 -16.62 -14.39 -3.75
CA GLY A 175 -16.87 -15.32 -2.65
C GLY A 175 -15.64 -15.63 -1.80
N VAL A 176 -14.52 -14.94 -2.04
CA VAL A 176 -13.34 -14.92 -1.19
C VAL A 176 -13.41 -13.70 -0.26
N LYS A 177 -13.23 -13.91 1.04
CA LYS A 177 -13.15 -12.84 2.04
C LYS A 177 -11.70 -12.44 2.27
N VAL A 178 -11.36 -11.19 1.96
CA VAL A 178 -10.02 -10.62 2.15
C VAL A 178 -10.08 -9.60 3.28
N ALA A 179 -9.20 -9.72 4.26
CA ALA A 179 -8.97 -8.70 5.28
C ALA A 179 -7.70 -7.91 4.94
N VAL A 180 -7.76 -6.58 5.01
CA VAL A 180 -6.61 -5.68 4.93
C VAL A 180 -6.44 -5.04 6.29
N LEU A 181 -5.33 -5.29 6.98
CA LEU A 181 -4.98 -4.73 8.28
C LEU A 181 -4.00 -3.58 8.06
N GLY A 182 -4.35 -2.36 8.48
CA GLY A 182 -3.49 -1.18 8.34
C GLY A 182 -2.72 -0.86 9.61
N MET A 183 -1.44 -0.48 9.48
CA MET A 183 -0.61 0.00 10.58
C MET A 183 0.34 1.11 10.14
N LEU A 184 0.75 1.92 11.12
CA LEU A 184 1.73 3.01 11.00
C LEU A 184 2.92 2.72 11.91
N THR A 185 4.13 3.15 11.52
CA THR A 185 5.29 3.16 12.41
C THR A 185 4.95 3.84 13.75
N PRO A 186 5.33 3.27 14.89
CA PRO A 186 5.07 3.88 16.19
C PRO A 186 6.02 5.03 16.54
N ALA A 187 7.02 5.32 15.72
CA ALA A 187 8.08 6.28 15.99
C ALA A 187 7.66 7.77 15.85
N ILE A 188 6.39 8.05 15.54
CA ILE A 188 5.83 9.41 15.36
C ILE A 188 6.29 10.41 16.44
N PRO A 189 6.26 10.09 17.77
CA PRO A 189 6.67 11.04 18.81
C PRO A 189 8.15 11.44 18.79
N ASN A 190 9.00 10.70 18.06
CA ASN A 190 10.43 11.05 17.95
C ASN A 190 10.67 12.18 16.93
N TRP A 191 9.78 12.38 16.00
CA TRP A 191 9.97 13.34 14.92
C TRP A 191 9.02 14.53 14.99
N LEU A 192 7.81 14.30 15.50
CA LEU A 192 6.74 15.27 15.43
C LEU A 192 6.36 15.81 16.81
N THR A 193 6.11 17.11 16.88
CA THR A 193 5.62 17.75 18.10
C THR A 193 4.20 17.30 18.43
N GLU A 194 3.89 17.13 19.71
CA GLU A 194 2.64 16.55 20.21
C GLU A 194 1.38 17.26 19.69
N ASN A 195 1.44 18.56 19.41
CA ASN A 195 0.30 19.30 18.87
C ASN A 195 -0.19 18.80 17.50
N LEU A 196 0.66 18.12 16.71
CA LEU A 196 0.29 17.56 15.41
C LEU A 196 -0.51 16.26 15.52
N TRP A 197 -0.27 15.50 16.58
CA TRP A 197 -0.91 14.21 16.86
C TRP A 197 -1.61 14.18 18.24
N SER A 198 -2.03 15.34 18.74
CA SER A 198 -2.65 15.46 20.06
C SER A 198 -3.87 14.53 20.21
N GLY A 199 -3.96 13.85 21.35
CA GLY A 199 -5.05 12.88 21.59
C GLY A 199 -4.84 11.52 20.92
N LEU A 200 -3.69 11.26 20.32
CA LEU A 200 -3.32 9.97 19.75
C LEU A 200 -2.18 9.32 20.54
N LYS A 201 -2.06 8.02 20.43
CA LYS A 201 -0.87 7.22 20.79
C LYS A 201 -0.64 6.14 19.74
N PHE A 202 0.60 5.70 19.62
CA PHE A 202 1.02 4.73 18.62
C PHE A 202 1.51 3.47 19.31
N GLU A 203 0.83 2.34 19.09
CA GLU A 203 1.15 1.06 19.72
C GLU A 203 2.20 0.29 18.92
N ASN A 204 2.99 -0.54 19.61
CA ASN A 204 3.95 -1.44 18.97
C ASN A 204 3.29 -2.33 17.90
N MET A 205 3.88 -2.38 16.71
CA MET A 205 3.30 -3.07 15.56
C MET A 205 3.17 -4.58 15.76
N VAL A 206 4.16 -5.24 16.35
CA VAL A 206 4.14 -6.71 16.53
C VAL A 206 3.03 -7.13 17.49
N THR A 207 2.91 -6.45 18.62
CA THR A 207 1.87 -6.76 19.63
C THR A 207 0.48 -6.42 19.11
N ASN A 208 0.34 -5.30 18.41
CA ASN A 208 -0.92 -4.89 17.79
C ASN A 208 -1.33 -5.84 16.66
N ALA A 209 -0.40 -6.24 15.79
CA ALA A 209 -0.65 -7.22 14.74
C ALA A 209 -1.14 -8.56 15.31
N ARG A 210 -0.50 -9.08 16.37
CA ARG A 210 -0.95 -10.33 17.03
C ARG A 210 -2.40 -10.22 17.53
N LYS A 211 -2.74 -9.09 18.17
CA LYS A 211 -4.10 -8.82 18.66
C LYS A 211 -5.11 -8.86 17.50
N TRP A 212 -4.84 -8.13 16.42
CA TRP A 212 -5.79 -7.97 15.33
C TRP A 212 -5.85 -9.19 14.40
N VAL A 213 -4.75 -9.88 14.13
CA VAL A 213 -4.78 -11.15 13.38
C VAL A 213 -5.61 -12.19 14.11
N LYS A 214 -5.44 -12.33 15.44
CA LYS A 214 -6.28 -13.21 16.26
C LYS A 214 -7.74 -12.82 16.16
N TYR A 215 -8.06 -11.53 16.32
CA TYR A 215 -9.45 -11.04 16.20
C TYR A 215 -10.06 -11.38 14.84
N LEU A 216 -9.32 -11.12 13.74
CA LEU A 216 -9.76 -11.39 12.38
C LEU A 216 -10.05 -12.90 12.18
N GLN A 217 -9.15 -13.76 12.64
CA GLN A 217 -9.29 -15.21 12.50
C GLN A 217 -10.50 -15.77 13.31
N GLU A 218 -10.76 -15.23 14.49
CA GLU A 218 -11.84 -15.70 15.36
C GLU A 218 -13.21 -15.15 14.93
N ASN A 219 -13.28 -13.87 14.55
CA ASN A 219 -14.54 -13.14 14.34
C ASN A 219 -14.90 -12.98 12.87
N GLU A 220 -13.96 -12.52 12.04
CA GLU A 220 -14.18 -12.25 10.62
C GLU A 220 -13.96 -13.48 9.74
N LYS A 221 -13.03 -14.35 10.11
CA LYS A 221 -12.67 -15.60 9.40
C LYS A 221 -12.35 -15.34 7.92
N PRO A 222 -11.42 -14.45 7.59
CA PRO A 222 -11.05 -14.19 6.22
C PRO A 222 -10.31 -15.38 5.60
N ASP A 223 -10.42 -15.50 4.27
CA ASP A 223 -9.64 -16.45 3.48
C ASP A 223 -8.22 -15.97 3.24
N VAL A 224 -8.02 -14.63 3.21
CA VAL A 224 -6.75 -13.95 2.98
C VAL A 224 -6.60 -12.80 3.97
N ILE A 225 -5.40 -12.63 4.55
CA ILE A 225 -5.04 -11.46 5.35
C ILE A 225 -3.85 -10.76 4.69
N ILE A 226 -4.06 -9.49 4.35
CA ILE A 226 -3.05 -8.57 3.81
C ILE A 226 -2.68 -7.58 4.91
N GLY A 227 -1.37 -7.43 5.19
CA GLY A 227 -0.84 -6.30 5.94
C GLY A 227 -0.58 -5.12 5.00
N LEU A 228 -0.96 -3.92 5.40
CA LEU A 228 -0.65 -2.66 4.73
C LEU A 228 0.00 -1.75 5.77
N PHE A 229 1.34 -1.65 5.73
CA PHE A 229 2.12 -1.10 6.81
C PHE A 229 3.00 0.07 6.35
N HIS A 230 2.71 1.26 6.85
CA HIS A 230 3.65 2.38 6.69
C HIS A 230 4.73 2.31 7.78
N SER A 231 5.69 1.45 7.55
CA SER A 231 6.87 1.16 8.37
C SER A 231 7.86 0.40 7.48
N GLY A 232 9.12 0.75 7.54
CA GLY A 232 10.14 0.16 6.69
C GLY A 232 10.41 -1.32 6.98
N LYS A 233 11.38 -1.85 6.25
CA LYS A 233 11.78 -3.26 6.30
C LYS A 233 12.18 -3.69 7.71
N ASP A 234 13.28 -3.15 8.19
CA ASP A 234 13.87 -3.35 9.53
C ASP A 234 14.87 -2.23 9.84
N GLY A 235 15.14 -1.98 11.09
CA GLY A 235 16.09 -0.95 11.53
C GLY A 235 15.43 0.31 12.06
N GLY A 236 15.93 1.47 11.63
CA GLY A 236 15.47 2.76 12.12
C GLY A 236 15.67 2.94 13.64
N ILE A 237 14.78 3.70 14.28
CA ILE A 237 14.80 3.93 15.73
C ILE A 237 14.34 2.67 16.46
N GLN A 238 15.20 2.13 17.32
CA GLN A 238 14.88 0.97 18.14
C GLN A 238 14.89 1.37 19.62
N THR A 239 13.79 1.07 20.30
CA THR A 239 13.60 1.32 21.73
C THR A 239 13.25 0.01 22.46
N ALA A 240 13.12 0.07 23.78
CA ALA A 240 12.60 -1.07 24.55
C ALA A 240 11.10 -1.32 24.26
N GLU A 241 10.38 -0.34 23.74
CA GLU A 241 8.93 -0.37 23.56
C GLU A 241 8.53 -0.70 22.11
N TYR A 242 9.32 -0.28 21.13
CA TYR A 242 9.02 -0.50 19.71
C TYR A 242 10.25 -0.40 18.80
N ASP A 243 10.13 -0.93 17.61
CA ASP A 243 11.00 -0.67 16.45
C ASP A 243 10.26 0.25 15.48
N GLU A 244 10.96 1.22 14.88
CA GLU A 244 10.43 2.10 13.83
C GLU A 244 10.04 1.28 12.60
N ASP A 245 10.99 0.49 12.10
CA ASP A 245 10.85 -0.37 10.94
C ASP A 245 10.63 -1.81 11.41
N ALA A 246 9.39 -2.27 11.31
CA ALA A 246 8.98 -3.54 11.89
C ALA A 246 8.23 -4.46 10.93
N SER A 247 8.13 -4.13 9.63
CA SER A 247 7.30 -4.88 8.69
C SER A 247 7.75 -6.33 8.55
N ILE A 248 9.06 -6.57 8.41
CA ILE A 248 9.61 -7.93 8.32
C ILE A 248 9.59 -8.66 9.67
N LYS A 249 9.73 -7.93 10.77
CA LYS A 249 9.56 -8.51 12.11
C LYS A 249 8.13 -9.01 12.34
N VAL A 250 7.12 -8.25 11.91
CA VAL A 250 5.72 -8.68 11.93
C VAL A 250 5.54 -9.91 11.04
N ALA A 251 6.09 -9.92 9.81
CA ALA A 251 6.01 -11.07 8.92
C ALA A 251 6.58 -12.36 9.55
N LYS A 252 7.71 -12.26 10.25
CA LYS A 252 8.38 -13.39 10.92
C LYS A 252 7.62 -13.86 12.16
N GLU A 253 7.19 -12.94 13.01
CA GLU A 253 6.74 -13.25 14.36
C GLU A 253 5.22 -13.39 14.52
N VAL A 254 4.43 -12.92 13.54
CA VAL A 254 2.96 -12.93 13.60
C VAL A 254 2.38 -13.79 12.49
N PRO A 255 2.13 -15.09 12.75
CA PRO A 255 1.48 -15.97 11.77
C PRO A 255 0.08 -15.50 11.41
N GLY A 256 -0.28 -15.67 10.12
CA GLY A 256 -1.63 -15.39 9.64
C GLY A 256 -1.66 -14.49 8.40
N PHE A 257 -0.65 -13.68 8.16
CA PHE A 257 -0.54 -12.90 6.93
C PHE A 257 -0.19 -13.79 5.73
N ASP A 258 -0.80 -13.47 4.58
CA ASP A 258 -0.50 -14.09 3.28
C ASP A 258 0.40 -13.16 2.43
N LEU A 259 0.20 -11.85 2.57
CA LEU A 259 0.91 -10.77 1.88
C LEU A 259 1.12 -9.61 2.85
N ILE A 260 2.30 -9.02 2.86
CA ILE A 260 2.58 -7.74 3.53
C ILE A 260 3.08 -6.76 2.48
N LEU A 261 2.41 -5.63 2.40
CA LEU A 261 2.75 -4.47 1.61
C LEU A 261 3.28 -3.40 2.57
N PHE A 262 4.45 -2.84 2.28
CA PHE A 262 5.10 -1.92 3.20
C PHE A 262 5.83 -0.79 2.47
N GLY A 263 6.30 0.23 3.20
CA GLY A 263 6.97 1.42 2.66
C GLY A 263 7.67 2.20 3.78
N HIS A 264 7.77 3.53 3.69
CA HIS A 264 8.42 4.41 4.66
C HIS A 264 9.93 4.59 4.45
N ASP A 265 10.67 3.51 4.21
CA ASP A 265 12.13 3.56 4.02
C ASP A 265 12.56 3.91 2.59
N HIS A 266 11.60 4.10 1.68
CA HIS A 266 11.78 4.46 0.27
C HIS A 266 12.61 3.45 -0.54
N THR A 267 12.72 2.20 -0.11
CA THR A 267 13.48 1.15 -0.79
C THR A 267 12.58 0.32 -1.71
N ARG A 268 13.18 -0.33 -2.72
CA ARG A 268 12.47 -1.35 -3.50
C ARG A 268 12.79 -2.71 -2.88
N ASP A 269 11.79 -3.38 -2.37
CA ASP A 269 11.97 -4.72 -1.80
C ASP A 269 10.93 -5.72 -2.33
N ASN A 270 11.37 -6.95 -2.52
CA ASN A 270 10.53 -8.07 -2.91
C ASN A 270 11.14 -9.35 -2.34
N GLU A 271 10.66 -9.77 -1.20
CA GLU A 271 11.15 -10.95 -0.54
C GLU A 271 10.02 -11.86 -0.07
N THR A 272 10.36 -13.10 0.26
CA THR A 272 9.46 -14.06 0.85
C THR A 272 10.02 -14.52 2.19
N ILE A 273 9.26 -14.29 3.23
CA ILE A 273 9.63 -14.54 4.63
C ILE A 273 8.96 -15.82 5.10
N THR A 274 9.71 -16.68 5.80
CA THR A 274 9.13 -17.82 6.53
C THR A 274 8.73 -17.34 7.93
N ASN A 275 7.44 -17.41 8.25
CA ASN A 275 6.92 -17.02 9.55
C ASN A 275 7.12 -18.09 10.63
N ALA A 276 6.72 -17.78 11.86
CA ALA A 276 6.87 -18.67 13.02
C ALA A 276 6.13 -20.03 12.88
N ASP A 277 5.12 -20.13 12.00
CA ASP A 277 4.40 -21.38 11.70
C ASP A 277 5.00 -22.12 10.48
N GLY A 278 6.13 -21.67 9.93
CA GLY A 278 6.79 -22.26 8.76
C GLY A 278 6.09 -21.93 7.42
N LYS A 279 5.15 -20.98 7.40
CA LYS A 279 4.47 -20.55 6.17
C LYS A 279 5.19 -19.38 5.51
N GLN A 280 5.07 -19.32 4.18
CA GLN A 280 5.64 -18.25 3.38
C GLN A 280 4.72 -17.02 3.37
N VAL A 281 5.29 -15.84 3.59
CA VAL A 281 4.64 -14.53 3.49
C VAL A 281 5.39 -13.72 2.44
N VAL A 282 4.73 -13.27 1.40
CA VAL A 282 5.31 -12.37 0.40
C VAL A 282 5.30 -10.95 0.96
N CYS A 283 6.45 -10.26 0.91
CA CYS A 283 6.63 -8.90 1.41
C CYS A 283 7.13 -8.01 0.27
N LEU A 284 6.44 -6.89 0.02
CA LEU A 284 6.73 -5.99 -1.10
C LEU A 284 6.77 -4.54 -0.64
N ASP A 285 7.76 -3.78 -1.15
CA ASP A 285 7.88 -2.34 -1.03
C ASP A 285 8.12 -1.72 -2.42
N PRO A 286 7.26 -0.81 -2.89
CA PRO A 286 7.39 -0.20 -4.23
C PRO A 286 8.37 0.98 -4.28
N ALA A 287 9.03 1.34 -3.21
CA ALA A 287 9.73 2.61 -3.03
C ALA A 287 8.77 3.82 -3.06
N ASN A 288 9.23 4.96 -3.54
CA ASN A 288 8.55 6.23 -3.40
C ASN A 288 8.22 6.94 -4.73
N ASN A 289 7.58 8.11 -4.63
CA ASN A 289 7.31 9.04 -5.75
C ASN A 289 6.54 8.42 -6.93
N ALA A 290 5.77 7.35 -6.70
CA ALA A 290 5.02 6.65 -7.73
C ALA A 290 5.88 6.26 -8.96
N ILE A 291 7.15 5.93 -8.75
CA ILE A 291 8.06 5.42 -9.77
C ILE A 291 7.73 3.97 -10.09
N SER A 292 7.33 3.22 -9.08
CA SER A 292 6.94 1.82 -9.17
C SER A 292 5.71 1.53 -8.31
N VAL A 293 5.14 0.36 -8.53
CA VAL A 293 4.06 -0.20 -7.73
C VAL A 293 4.44 -1.60 -7.28
N ALA A 294 4.02 -2.00 -6.09
CA ALA A 294 4.00 -3.40 -5.73
C ALA A 294 2.81 -4.06 -6.42
N ASP A 295 3.03 -5.22 -7.03
CA ASP A 295 2.07 -5.92 -7.86
C ASP A 295 2.06 -7.39 -7.49
N ALA A 296 1.06 -7.82 -6.71
CA ALA A 296 0.89 -9.19 -6.26
C ALA A 296 -0.31 -9.88 -6.93
N GLU A 297 -0.17 -11.16 -7.21
CA GLU A 297 -1.28 -12.04 -7.59
C GLU A 297 -1.51 -13.08 -6.51
N ILE A 298 -2.76 -13.19 -6.03
CA ILE A 298 -3.20 -14.23 -5.10
C ILE A 298 -4.10 -15.18 -5.87
N THR A 299 -3.64 -16.41 -6.08
CA THR A 299 -4.42 -17.47 -6.71
C THR A 299 -5.00 -18.39 -5.64
N LEU A 300 -6.33 -18.54 -5.61
CA LEU A 300 -7.05 -19.34 -4.63
C LEU A 300 -7.77 -20.49 -5.34
N THR A 301 -7.62 -21.70 -4.79
CA THR A 301 -8.36 -22.87 -5.21
C THR A 301 -9.51 -23.12 -4.24
N LEU A 302 -10.73 -23.10 -4.76
CA LEU A 302 -11.95 -23.33 -3.97
C LEU A 302 -12.55 -24.69 -4.35
N ASN A 303 -12.83 -25.50 -3.33
CA ASN A 303 -13.51 -26.79 -3.48
C ASN A 303 -14.84 -26.81 -2.73
N LYS A 304 -15.82 -27.53 -3.27
CA LYS A 304 -17.08 -27.78 -2.56
C LYS A 304 -16.85 -28.72 -1.39
N LYS A 305 -17.05 -28.22 -0.16
CA LYS A 305 -17.03 -29.02 1.07
C LYS A 305 -18.37 -28.91 1.79
N LYS A 306 -18.71 -29.94 2.57
CA LYS A 306 -19.88 -29.91 3.42
C LYS A 306 -19.52 -29.25 4.75
N VAL A 307 -20.05 -28.07 5.00
CA VAL A 307 -19.81 -27.26 6.21
C VAL A 307 -21.19 -27.12 6.90
N ASN A 308 -21.32 -27.57 8.14
CA ASN A 308 -22.58 -27.53 8.89
C ASN A 308 -23.78 -28.11 8.11
N GLY A 309 -23.56 -29.24 7.41
CA GLY A 309 -24.60 -29.92 6.63
C GLY A 309 -24.88 -29.34 5.24
N LYS A 310 -24.38 -28.12 4.88
CA LYS A 310 -24.59 -27.46 3.60
C LYS A 310 -23.32 -27.53 2.74
N LYS A 311 -23.48 -27.73 1.43
CA LYS A 311 -22.35 -27.63 0.46
C LYS A 311 -21.98 -26.17 0.29
N GLN A 312 -20.72 -25.82 0.58
CA GLN A 312 -20.14 -24.49 0.41
C GLN A 312 -18.81 -24.59 -0.35
N LEU A 313 -18.47 -23.54 -1.09
CA LEU A 313 -17.13 -23.36 -1.62
C LEU A 313 -16.23 -22.87 -0.49
N VAL A 314 -15.14 -23.57 -0.26
CA VAL A 314 -14.11 -23.19 0.73
C VAL A 314 -12.77 -23.16 0.07
N VAL A 315 -11.93 -22.20 0.44
CA VAL A 315 -10.55 -22.10 -0.01
C VAL A 315 -9.77 -23.32 0.54
N THR A 316 -9.10 -24.04 -0.34
CA THR A 316 -8.33 -25.24 0.01
C THR A 316 -6.85 -25.11 -0.28
N ASP A 317 -6.49 -24.15 -1.14
CA ASP A 317 -5.10 -23.83 -1.46
C ASP A 317 -4.99 -22.35 -1.80
N LYS A 318 -3.83 -21.73 -1.45
CA LYS A 318 -3.47 -20.35 -1.75
C LYS A 318 -2.04 -20.29 -2.26
N LYS A 319 -1.83 -19.51 -3.32
CA LYS A 319 -0.49 -19.16 -3.81
C LYS A 319 -0.43 -17.65 -3.98
N VAL A 320 0.57 -17.02 -3.36
CA VAL A 320 0.87 -15.60 -3.51
C VAL A 320 2.17 -15.45 -4.28
N THR A 321 2.20 -14.55 -5.24
CA THR A 321 3.40 -14.14 -5.97
C THR A 321 3.42 -12.63 -6.06
N GLY A 322 4.61 -12.03 -6.01
CA GLY A 322 4.77 -10.58 -6.06
C GLY A 322 5.92 -10.14 -6.94
N LYS A 323 5.86 -8.89 -7.38
CA LYS A 323 6.92 -8.20 -8.12
C LYS A 323 6.79 -6.70 -7.90
N ILE A 324 7.89 -5.98 -8.08
CA ILE A 324 7.87 -4.52 -8.18
C ILE A 324 7.89 -4.15 -9.66
N VAL A 325 6.94 -3.32 -10.08
CA VAL A 325 6.75 -2.91 -11.47
C VAL A 325 7.07 -1.42 -11.60
N ASP A 326 8.07 -1.10 -12.41
CA ASP A 326 8.35 0.29 -12.79
C ASP A 326 7.22 0.79 -13.71
N VAL A 327 6.64 1.93 -13.40
CA VAL A 327 5.52 2.52 -14.15
C VAL A 327 5.92 3.80 -14.90
N THR A 328 7.19 4.16 -14.87
CA THR A 328 7.70 5.41 -15.49
C THR A 328 7.52 5.46 -17.00
N ASP A 329 7.46 4.30 -17.66
CA ASP A 329 7.23 4.18 -19.11
C ASP A 329 5.74 3.93 -19.45
N CYS A 330 4.87 3.77 -18.46
CA CYS A 330 3.43 3.65 -18.71
C CYS A 330 2.89 4.95 -19.33
N PRO A 331 1.90 4.87 -20.23
CA PRO A 331 1.26 6.08 -20.76
C PRO A 331 0.64 6.91 -19.62
N ILE A 332 0.55 8.21 -19.83
CA ILE A 332 -0.16 9.12 -18.92
C ILE A 332 -1.66 8.93 -19.16
N ASP A 333 -2.45 8.90 -18.10
CA ASP A 333 -3.91 8.90 -18.17
C ASP A 333 -4.39 10.31 -18.56
N GLU A 334 -4.82 10.47 -19.81
CA GLU A 334 -5.24 11.76 -20.37
C GLU A 334 -6.54 12.29 -19.71
N ASP A 335 -7.47 11.40 -19.34
CA ASP A 335 -8.70 11.79 -18.64
C ASP A 335 -8.40 12.26 -17.22
N PHE A 336 -7.44 11.62 -16.54
CA PHE A 336 -6.90 12.09 -15.27
C PHE A 336 -6.31 13.50 -15.42
N MET A 337 -5.45 13.72 -16.41
CA MET A 337 -4.82 15.01 -16.65
C MET A 337 -5.83 16.10 -16.93
N LYS A 338 -6.85 15.81 -17.75
CA LYS A 338 -7.94 16.75 -18.05
C LYS A 338 -8.76 17.09 -16.80
N THR A 339 -9.02 16.10 -15.95
CA THR A 339 -9.78 16.29 -14.70
C THR A 339 -9.07 17.24 -13.75
N PHE A 340 -7.75 17.13 -13.63
CA PHE A 340 -6.93 17.90 -12.69
C PHE A 340 -6.23 19.11 -13.31
N GLU A 341 -6.51 19.46 -14.57
CA GLU A 341 -5.93 20.62 -15.24
C GLU A 341 -6.09 21.93 -14.45
N PRO A 342 -7.27 22.24 -13.85
CA PRO A 342 -7.46 23.44 -13.04
C PRO A 342 -6.50 23.51 -11.84
N GLN A 343 -6.36 22.40 -11.10
CA GLN A 343 -5.49 22.31 -9.92
C GLN A 343 -4.01 22.46 -10.32
N ILE A 344 -3.61 21.84 -11.42
CA ILE A 344 -2.24 21.97 -11.97
C ILE A 344 -1.95 23.41 -12.33
N ALA A 345 -2.86 24.11 -13.02
CA ALA A 345 -2.72 25.50 -13.43
C ALA A 345 -2.62 26.45 -12.21
N GLU A 346 -3.44 26.20 -11.20
CA GLU A 346 -3.46 26.98 -9.96
C GLU A 346 -2.13 26.87 -9.20
N VAL A 347 -1.60 25.65 -9.03
CA VAL A 347 -0.32 25.42 -8.37
C VAL A 347 0.83 26.00 -9.18
N LYS A 348 0.82 25.85 -10.52
CA LYS A 348 1.83 26.51 -11.40
C LYS A 348 1.84 28.02 -11.23
N LYS A 349 0.68 28.65 -11.14
CA LYS A 349 0.53 30.09 -10.88
C LYS A 349 1.10 30.46 -9.51
N TYR A 350 0.80 29.67 -8.47
CA TYR A 350 1.30 29.88 -7.12
C TYR A 350 2.84 29.83 -7.05
N VAL A 351 3.45 28.73 -7.51
CA VAL A 351 4.92 28.56 -7.47
C VAL A 351 5.64 29.44 -8.48
N GLY A 352 4.93 29.95 -9.50
CA GLY A 352 5.47 30.88 -10.50
C GLY A 352 5.56 32.33 -10.02
N LYS A 353 4.94 32.66 -8.88
CA LYS A 353 4.95 34.02 -8.35
C LYS A 353 6.36 34.44 -7.95
N GLN A 354 6.84 35.55 -8.49
CA GLN A 354 8.09 36.14 -8.08
C GLN A 354 7.98 36.72 -6.68
N ILE A 355 8.83 36.29 -5.75
CA ILE A 355 8.85 36.71 -4.34
C ILE A 355 10.08 37.60 -4.01
N GLY A 356 11.09 37.63 -4.87
CA GLY A 356 12.29 38.41 -4.68
C GLY A 356 13.33 38.18 -5.78
N ASN A 357 14.48 38.82 -5.62
CA ASN A 357 15.65 38.65 -6.49
C ASN A 357 16.92 38.58 -5.65
N PHE A 358 17.82 37.68 -6.02
CA PHE A 358 19.20 37.70 -5.57
C PHE A 358 20.03 38.66 -6.49
N LYS A 359 20.90 39.46 -5.89
CA LYS A 359 21.85 40.31 -6.66
C LYS A 359 22.88 39.45 -7.40
N ASN A 360 23.30 38.35 -6.79
CA ASN A 360 24.30 37.42 -7.33
C ASN A 360 23.71 36.01 -7.38
N THR A 361 24.22 35.16 -8.25
CA THR A 361 23.88 33.73 -8.26
C THR A 361 24.36 33.07 -6.98
N ILE A 362 23.48 32.27 -6.39
CA ILE A 362 23.76 31.45 -5.21
C ILE A 362 23.74 30.00 -5.65
N TYR A 363 24.82 29.25 -5.39
CA TYR A 363 24.95 27.85 -5.75
C TYR A 363 24.77 26.98 -4.50
N SER A 364 23.74 26.13 -4.48
CA SER A 364 23.49 25.24 -3.35
C SER A 364 24.63 24.24 -3.12
N ARG A 365 25.28 23.75 -4.18
CA ARG A 365 26.40 22.80 -4.08
C ARG A 365 27.62 23.35 -3.32
N ASP A 366 27.78 24.67 -3.20
CA ASP A 366 28.93 25.28 -2.54
C ASP A 366 28.96 24.93 -1.04
N GLN A 367 27.79 24.58 -0.45
CA GLN A 367 27.68 24.17 0.95
C GLN A 367 28.49 22.89 1.29
N PHE A 368 28.76 22.03 0.32
CA PHE A 368 29.56 20.81 0.52
C PHE A 368 31.06 21.08 0.67
N PHE A 369 31.51 22.33 0.37
CA PHE A 369 32.93 22.72 0.35
C PHE A 369 33.29 23.73 1.42
N GLY A 370 32.39 24.05 2.35
CA GLY A 370 32.58 25.00 3.44
C GLY A 370 31.56 26.15 3.44
N ASN A 371 31.99 27.32 3.88
CA ASN A 371 31.10 28.49 3.93
C ASN A 371 30.52 28.83 2.55
N SER A 372 29.21 28.99 2.50
CA SER A 372 28.53 29.31 1.25
C SER A 372 27.41 30.32 1.46
N ALA A 373 27.19 31.18 0.47
CA ALA A 373 26.07 32.12 0.48
C ALA A 373 24.70 31.42 0.57
N PHE A 374 24.60 30.18 0.06
CA PHE A 374 23.39 29.41 0.18
C PHE A 374 23.12 28.99 1.66
N ASN A 375 24.13 28.45 2.32
CA ASN A 375 24.00 28.03 3.72
C ASN A 375 23.74 29.23 4.65
N ASP A 376 24.50 30.34 4.44
CA ASP A 376 24.29 31.57 5.18
C ASP A 376 22.87 32.11 5.02
N PHE A 377 22.32 32.06 3.77
CA PHE A 377 20.95 32.47 3.52
C PHE A 377 19.93 31.60 4.32
N ILE A 378 20.06 30.27 4.28
CA ILE A 378 19.19 29.35 5.00
C ILE A 378 19.25 29.60 6.50
N LEU A 379 20.48 29.63 7.09
CA LEU A 379 20.68 29.82 8.53
C LEU A 379 20.12 31.16 9.01
N ASN A 380 20.40 32.26 8.28
CA ASN A 380 19.85 33.57 8.62
C ASN A 380 18.32 33.62 8.50
N LEU A 381 17.73 32.96 7.49
CA LEU A 381 16.29 32.89 7.35
C LEU A 381 15.64 32.14 8.51
N GLN A 382 16.22 31.02 8.92
CA GLN A 382 15.77 30.27 10.09
C GLN A 382 15.80 31.13 11.37
N LEU A 383 16.92 31.84 11.65
CA LEU A 383 17.04 32.74 12.78
C LEU A 383 15.99 33.87 12.75
N GLN A 384 15.75 34.44 11.56
CA GLN A 384 14.76 35.51 11.40
C GLN A 384 13.33 35.06 11.65
N ILE A 385 12.97 33.86 11.19
CA ILE A 385 11.61 33.32 11.32
C ILE A 385 11.36 32.82 12.74
N THR A 386 12.28 32.03 13.29
CA THR A 386 12.08 31.35 14.56
C THR A 386 12.41 32.23 15.77
N LYS A 387 13.24 33.28 15.58
CA LYS A 387 13.83 34.10 16.65
C LYS A 387 14.70 33.27 17.61
N ALA A 388 15.21 32.14 17.16
CA ALA A 388 16.14 31.29 17.91
C ALA A 388 17.53 31.95 18.02
N ASP A 389 18.29 31.55 19.02
CA ASP A 389 19.67 32.04 19.24
C ASP A 389 20.69 31.31 18.38
N ILE A 390 20.36 30.07 17.95
CA ILE A 390 21.25 29.21 17.17
C ILE A 390 20.47 28.61 16.00
N SER A 391 21.12 28.53 14.85
CA SER A 391 20.63 27.85 13.66
C SER A 391 21.70 26.91 13.12
N PHE A 392 21.27 25.72 12.68
CA PHE A 392 22.13 24.78 11.97
C PHE A 392 21.37 24.12 10.82
N ASN A 393 22.07 23.70 9.81
CA ASN A 393 21.54 23.02 8.63
C ASN A 393 22.53 21.96 8.16
N ALA A 394 22.03 20.77 7.82
CA ALA A 394 22.83 19.76 7.14
C ALA A 394 22.96 20.12 5.65
N PRO A 395 24.13 19.94 5.05
CA PRO A 395 24.36 20.20 3.62
C PRO A 395 23.60 19.24 2.71
#